data_c49d5450a4082a6b85250acd63f95780
#
_entry.id   c49d5450a4082a6b85250acd63f95780
#
_cell.length_a   1.000
_cell.length_b   1.000
_cell.length_c   1.000
_cell.angle_alpha   90.00
_cell.angle_beta   90.00
_cell.angle_gamma   90.00
#
_symmetry.space_group_name_H-M   'P 1'
#
loop_
_entity.id
_entity.type
_entity.pdbx_description
1 polymer ?
#
loop_
_entity_poly.entity_id
_entity_poly.type
_entity_poly.pdbx_seq_one_letter_code
_entity_poly.pdbx_strand_id
1 'polypeptide(L)'
;MDRMAQTALNSLKMIMENQASTSHNLANINTPGFKQDIAIDFSSLFLNRQEGIEPRILSSRNTGGFSIEQGQMETTQNPMDLAFKNEGYFIIQPKNGGIALSRRGDLQTSETGELLDGAGNKILDNGLAPIVLPAFTDINFSPEGQIRIKALGDAPEAPPQNVALIGTYQPDEGVKLKKSLDGHIRIEEIDADGNSVEGEIVPNQLSELLTGFLEKSNVNAVEEMVNTLDQQRKFEMHIKMIQLAEELDEAGASLMRSPGM
;
A
#
# COMPACT_ATOMS: atom_id res chain seq x y z
N MET A 1 -4.28 -38.82 -1.87
CA MET A 1 -3.04 -38.18 -1.45
C MET A 1 -2.76 -36.89 -2.23
N ASP A 2 -3.04 -36.83 -3.52
CA ASP A 2 -2.94 -35.62 -4.36
C ASP A 2 -3.56 -34.35 -3.76
N ARG A 3 -4.68 -34.48 -3.05
CA ARG A 3 -5.37 -33.35 -2.40
C ARG A 3 -4.56 -32.75 -1.24
N MET A 4 -3.85 -33.57 -0.45
CA MET A 4 -3.06 -33.09 0.67
C MET A 4 -1.84 -32.32 0.18
N ALA A 5 -1.16 -32.82 -0.84
CA ALA A 5 -0.03 -32.15 -1.47
C ALA A 5 -0.45 -30.81 -2.13
N GLN A 6 -1.58 -30.80 -2.86
CA GLN A 6 -2.10 -29.56 -3.48
C GLN A 6 -2.52 -28.53 -2.44
N THR A 7 -3.16 -28.95 -1.34
CA THR A 7 -3.54 -28.03 -0.26
C THR A 7 -2.30 -27.46 0.42
N ALA A 8 -1.29 -28.29 0.68
CA ALA A 8 -0.03 -27.84 1.27
C ALA A 8 0.72 -26.88 0.33
N LEU A 9 0.73 -27.14 -0.99
CA LEU A 9 1.34 -26.26 -1.98
C LEU A 9 0.65 -24.89 -2.04
N ASN A 10 -0.69 -24.86 -2.04
CA ASN A 10 -1.45 -23.61 -2.03
C ASN A 10 -1.19 -22.81 -0.73
N SER A 11 -1.10 -23.49 0.41
CA SER A 11 -0.75 -22.88 1.68
C SER A 11 0.68 -22.32 1.68
N LEU A 12 1.65 -23.04 1.10
CA LEU A 12 3.02 -22.55 0.95
C LEU A 12 3.08 -21.28 0.10
N LYS A 13 2.36 -21.27 -1.03
CA LYS A 13 2.32 -20.09 -1.90
C LYS A 13 1.79 -18.87 -1.15
N MET A 14 0.72 -19.03 -0.38
CA MET A 14 0.15 -17.94 0.39
C MET A 14 1.09 -17.48 1.53
N ILE A 15 1.78 -18.42 2.20
CA ILE A 15 2.79 -18.06 3.20
C ILE A 15 3.90 -17.23 2.55
N MET A 16 4.35 -17.57 1.35
CA MET A 16 5.35 -16.79 0.61
C MET A 16 4.82 -15.39 0.24
N GLU A 17 3.57 -15.27 -0.19
CA GLU A 17 2.94 -13.97 -0.48
C GLU A 17 2.84 -13.12 0.80
N ASN A 18 2.42 -13.71 1.92
CA ASN A 18 2.35 -13.02 3.20
C ASN A 18 3.75 -12.64 3.73
N GLN A 19 4.76 -13.47 3.52
CA GLN A 19 6.14 -13.16 3.87
C GLN A 19 6.68 -11.98 3.05
N ALA A 20 6.30 -11.88 1.79
CA ALA A 20 6.63 -10.72 0.97
C ALA A 20 5.99 -9.43 1.53
N SER A 21 4.69 -9.46 1.90
CA SER A 21 4.00 -8.32 2.52
C SER A 21 4.64 -7.92 3.85
N THR A 22 4.94 -8.88 4.73
CA THR A 22 5.61 -8.62 6.03
C THR A 22 6.99 -8.03 5.82
N SER A 23 7.76 -8.54 4.85
CA SER A 23 9.09 -7.99 4.51
C SER A 23 8.99 -6.57 3.94
N HIS A 24 7.97 -6.30 3.13
CA HIS A 24 7.70 -4.97 2.59
C HIS A 24 7.30 -3.99 3.69
N ASN A 25 6.45 -4.40 4.63
CA ASN A 25 6.09 -3.61 5.81
C ASN A 25 7.33 -3.27 6.65
N LEU A 26 8.16 -4.26 6.96
CA LEU A 26 9.37 -4.07 7.75
C LEU A 26 10.38 -3.15 7.07
N ALA A 27 10.54 -3.26 5.75
CA ALA A 27 11.41 -2.39 4.97
C ALA A 27 10.95 -0.93 4.98
N ASN A 28 9.64 -0.68 5.12
CA ASN A 28 9.04 0.65 5.07
C ASN A 28 8.60 1.21 6.44
N ILE A 29 9.11 0.64 7.53
CA ILE A 29 8.76 1.09 8.88
C ILE A 29 9.14 2.55 9.15
N ASN A 30 10.23 3.02 8.54
CA ASN A 30 10.72 4.40 8.68
C ASN A 30 10.28 5.31 7.51
N THR A 31 9.47 4.80 6.58
CA THR A 31 8.98 5.58 5.44
C THR A 31 7.79 6.43 5.88
N PRO A 32 7.86 7.76 5.82
CA PRO A 32 6.73 8.62 6.18
C PRO A 32 5.49 8.30 5.33
N GLY A 33 4.32 8.30 5.96
CA GLY A 33 3.04 8.08 5.27
C GLY A 33 2.83 6.68 4.71
N PHE A 34 3.72 5.73 4.99
CA PHE A 34 3.55 4.35 4.56
C PHE A 34 2.37 3.69 5.29
N LYS A 35 1.54 3.00 4.53
CA LYS A 35 0.41 2.22 5.03
C LYS A 35 0.73 0.73 4.98
N GLN A 36 0.55 0.05 6.10
CA GLN A 36 0.81 -1.38 6.28
C GLN A 36 0.02 -2.22 5.29
N ASP A 37 0.70 -3.14 4.60
CA ASP A 37 0.06 -4.16 3.79
C ASP A 37 -0.54 -5.23 4.70
N ILE A 38 -1.83 -5.54 4.50
CA ILE A 38 -2.55 -6.54 5.27
C ILE A 38 -2.32 -7.91 4.62
N ALA A 39 -1.96 -8.89 5.45
CA ALA A 39 -1.79 -10.26 5.00
C ALA A 39 -3.09 -10.82 4.40
N ILE A 40 -2.94 -11.69 3.41
CA ILE A 40 -4.05 -12.39 2.80
C ILE A 40 -4.49 -13.51 3.74
N ASP A 41 -5.72 -13.44 4.23
CA ASP A 41 -6.32 -14.50 5.03
C ASP A 41 -7.04 -15.51 4.13
N PHE A 42 -7.01 -16.80 4.55
CA PHE A 42 -7.85 -17.82 4.00
C PHE A 42 -9.32 -17.56 4.38
N SER A 43 -10.10 -16.97 3.51
CA SER A 43 -11.52 -17.26 3.55
C SER A 43 -11.75 -18.58 2.80
N SER A 44 -12.00 -19.65 3.55
CA SER A 44 -12.50 -20.89 2.98
C SER A 44 -13.90 -20.63 2.43
N LEU A 45 -14.00 -20.33 1.15
CA LEU A 45 -15.29 -20.31 0.47
C LEU A 45 -15.73 -21.78 0.33
N PHE A 46 -16.57 -22.24 1.25
CA PHE A 46 -17.32 -23.47 1.10
C PHE A 46 -18.33 -23.26 -0.03
N LEU A 47 -17.97 -23.65 -1.23
CA LEU A 47 -18.94 -23.80 -2.31
C LEU A 47 -19.78 -25.04 -2.00
N ASN A 48 -20.86 -24.81 -1.26
CA ASN A 48 -21.88 -25.81 -1.01
C ASN A 48 -22.69 -25.98 -2.31
N ARG A 49 -22.20 -26.79 -3.24
CA ARG A 49 -22.99 -27.27 -4.38
C ARG A 49 -23.79 -28.47 -3.92
N GLN A 50 -25.10 -28.35 -3.98
CA GLN A 50 -26.11 -29.28 -3.49
C GLN A 50 -26.17 -30.63 -4.25
N GLU A 51 -25.31 -30.90 -5.22
CA GLU A 51 -25.26 -32.17 -5.95
C GLU A 51 -23.81 -32.59 -6.23
N GLY A 52 -23.36 -33.64 -5.53
CA GLY A 52 -22.61 -34.75 -6.10
C GLY A 52 -21.12 -34.65 -6.28
N ILE A 53 -20.37 -33.59 -5.85
CA ILE A 53 -18.91 -33.60 -5.85
C ILE A 53 -18.43 -32.84 -4.59
N GLU A 54 -17.54 -33.51 -3.85
CA GLU A 54 -16.92 -32.98 -2.63
C GLU A 54 -16.41 -31.53 -2.79
N PRO A 55 -16.56 -30.69 -1.75
CA PRO A 55 -16.21 -29.29 -1.83
C PRO A 55 -14.73 -29.10 -2.20
N ARG A 56 -14.48 -28.43 -3.30
CA ARG A 56 -13.15 -27.92 -3.62
C ARG A 56 -12.96 -26.64 -2.85
N ILE A 57 -11.95 -26.61 -1.99
CA ILE A 57 -11.48 -25.36 -1.37
C ILE A 57 -10.78 -24.58 -2.49
N LEU A 58 -11.51 -23.66 -3.11
CA LEU A 58 -10.92 -22.63 -3.96
C LEU A 58 -10.46 -21.52 -3.04
N SER A 59 -9.16 -21.29 -2.97
CA SER A 59 -8.64 -20.07 -2.38
C SER A 59 -9.13 -18.89 -3.24
N SER A 60 -10.11 -18.16 -2.74
CA SER A 60 -10.45 -16.86 -3.32
C SER A 60 -9.26 -15.95 -3.06
N ARG A 61 -8.63 -15.47 -4.10
CA ARG A 61 -7.58 -14.48 -4.04
C ARG A 61 -8.23 -13.15 -3.66
N ASN A 62 -8.41 -12.91 -2.37
CA ASN A 62 -8.58 -11.54 -1.92
C ASN A 62 -7.20 -10.89 -2.10
N THR A 63 -7.11 -9.99 -3.07
CA THR A 63 -5.95 -9.11 -3.20
C THR A 63 -5.75 -8.43 -1.85
N GLY A 64 -4.57 -8.61 -1.26
CA GLY A 64 -4.24 -8.05 0.02
C GLY A 64 -4.60 -6.56 0.05
N GLY A 65 -5.31 -6.15 1.09
CA GLY A 65 -5.61 -4.76 1.35
C GLY A 65 -4.42 -4.07 2.02
N PHE A 66 -4.62 -2.83 2.37
CA PHE A 66 -3.70 -2.10 3.25
C PHE A 66 -4.50 -1.46 4.40
N SER A 67 -3.82 -1.21 5.52
CA SER A 67 -4.44 -0.54 6.67
C SER A 67 -4.59 0.95 6.37
N ILE A 68 -5.81 1.47 6.52
CA ILE A 68 -6.10 2.90 6.41
C ILE A 68 -5.80 3.67 7.70
N GLU A 69 -5.50 2.95 8.79
CA GLU A 69 -5.21 3.56 10.09
C GLU A 69 -4.11 4.62 9.99
N GLN A 70 -4.28 5.72 10.71
CA GLN A 70 -3.32 6.79 10.72
C GLN A 70 -2.08 6.40 11.54
N GLY A 71 -0.90 6.68 10.98
CA GLY A 71 0.36 6.53 11.68
C GLY A 71 0.56 7.61 12.75
N GLN A 72 1.60 7.45 13.56
CA GLN A 72 1.97 8.42 14.57
C GLN A 72 2.43 9.74 13.93
N MET A 73 1.94 10.87 14.43
CA MET A 73 2.37 12.19 13.97
C MET A 73 3.65 12.61 14.69
N GLU A 74 4.65 13.01 13.93
CA GLU A 74 5.93 13.55 14.43
C GLU A 74 6.09 15.01 14.02
N THR A 75 6.46 15.86 14.98
CA THR A 75 6.78 17.26 14.70
C THR A 75 8.22 17.37 14.24
N THR A 76 8.42 17.87 13.02
CA THR A 76 9.76 18.03 12.43
C THR A 76 10.26 19.48 12.44
N GLN A 77 9.35 20.44 12.56
CA GLN A 77 9.61 21.89 12.45
C GLN A 77 10.10 22.33 11.05
N ASN A 78 10.16 21.42 10.08
CA ASN A 78 10.50 21.76 8.71
C ASN A 78 9.23 22.21 7.98
N PRO A 79 9.16 23.43 7.42
CA PRO A 79 7.97 23.93 6.73
C PRO A 79 7.59 23.12 5.49
N MET A 80 8.53 22.37 4.91
CA MET A 80 8.28 21.49 3.76
C MET A 80 7.64 20.15 4.14
N ASP A 81 7.60 19.82 5.44
CA ASP A 81 6.99 18.59 5.91
C ASP A 81 5.50 18.82 6.19
N LEU A 82 4.67 18.04 5.52
CA LEU A 82 3.22 18.14 5.59
C LEU A 82 2.60 16.81 6.02
N ALA A 83 1.56 16.91 6.83
CA ALA A 83 0.77 15.73 7.19
C ALA A 83 -0.72 16.06 7.14
N PHE A 84 -1.55 15.06 6.92
CA PHE A 84 -3.01 15.22 6.98
C PHE A 84 -3.51 15.06 8.41
N LYS A 85 -4.41 15.95 8.81
CA LYS A 85 -5.10 15.86 10.10
C LYS A 85 -6.15 14.73 10.09
N ASN A 86 -6.72 14.46 8.93
CA ASN A 86 -7.79 13.48 8.66
C ASN A 86 -7.41 12.50 7.54
N GLU A 87 -8.40 11.78 7.02
CA GLU A 87 -8.23 10.74 5.98
C GLU A 87 -8.01 11.35 4.59
N GLY A 88 -6.96 12.16 4.42
CA GLY A 88 -6.61 12.76 3.14
C GLY A 88 -5.41 12.09 2.48
N TYR A 89 -5.25 12.32 1.19
CA TYR A 89 -4.10 11.87 0.40
C TYR A 89 -3.63 13.00 -0.49
N PHE A 90 -2.31 13.08 -0.69
CA PHE A 90 -1.73 13.88 -1.78
C PHE A 90 -1.95 13.16 -3.10
N ILE A 91 -2.26 13.93 -4.13
CA ILE A 91 -2.32 13.42 -5.49
C ILE A 91 -0.92 13.54 -6.09
N ILE A 92 -0.36 12.43 -6.53
CA ILE A 92 1.00 12.35 -7.02
C ILE A 92 1.06 11.78 -8.44
N GLN A 93 2.14 12.10 -9.14
CA GLN A 93 2.53 11.43 -10.36
C GLN A 93 3.79 10.60 -10.10
N PRO A 94 3.67 9.28 -10.00
CA PRO A 94 4.82 8.39 -9.87
C PRO A 94 5.75 8.46 -11.08
N LYS A 95 7.03 8.08 -10.90
CA LYS A 95 8.02 8.03 -11.99
C LYS A 95 7.60 7.13 -13.16
N ASN A 96 6.77 6.12 -12.89
CA ASN A 96 6.25 5.19 -13.90
C ASN A 96 5.06 5.76 -14.68
N GLY A 97 4.64 6.99 -14.40
CA GLY A 97 3.47 7.63 -15.00
C GLY A 97 2.15 7.28 -14.29
N GLY A 98 1.06 7.84 -14.79
CA GLY A 98 -0.26 7.72 -14.16
C GLY A 98 -0.44 8.68 -13.00
N ILE A 99 -1.61 8.59 -12.35
CA ILE A 99 -1.95 9.36 -11.15
C ILE A 99 -2.14 8.38 -10.01
N ALA A 100 -1.66 8.74 -8.83
CA ALA A 100 -1.77 7.91 -7.64
C ALA A 100 -1.97 8.77 -6.39
N LEU A 101 -2.30 8.11 -5.30
CA LEU A 101 -2.50 8.71 -3.98
C LEU A 101 -1.35 8.34 -3.05
N SER A 102 -0.90 9.28 -2.23
CA SER A 102 0.16 9.09 -1.25
C SER A 102 -0.13 9.86 0.03
N ARG A 103 0.32 9.32 1.15
CA ARG A 103 0.31 10.07 2.43
C ARG A 103 1.71 10.57 2.81
N ARG A 104 2.66 10.40 1.92
CA ARG A 104 4.04 10.82 2.12
C ARG A 104 4.15 12.34 1.99
N GLY A 105 4.53 13.00 3.07
CA GLY A 105 4.54 14.45 3.15
C GLY A 105 5.93 15.06 3.37
N ASP A 106 7.02 14.32 3.27
CA ASP A 106 8.39 14.82 3.26
C ASP A 106 8.72 15.45 1.89
N LEU A 107 8.23 16.68 1.68
CA LEU A 107 8.32 17.35 0.40
C LEU A 107 9.70 17.97 0.19
N GLN A 108 10.12 18.00 -1.06
CA GLN A 108 11.38 18.62 -1.49
C GLN A 108 11.21 19.26 -2.88
N THR A 109 12.04 20.25 -3.18
CA THR A 109 12.09 20.86 -4.50
C THR A 109 13.24 20.29 -5.31
N SER A 110 12.98 19.98 -6.59
CA SER A 110 14.01 19.54 -7.52
C SER A 110 14.83 20.75 -8.02
N GLU A 111 15.95 20.49 -8.71
CA GLU A 111 16.74 21.53 -9.38
C GLU A 111 15.93 22.34 -10.42
N THR A 112 14.88 21.74 -10.97
CA THR A 112 13.96 22.37 -11.92
C THR A 112 12.81 23.13 -11.25
N GLY A 113 12.76 23.14 -9.91
CA GLY A 113 11.68 23.75 -9.13
C GLY A 113 10.43 22.88 -8.98
N GLU A 114 10.41 21.66 -9.50
CA GLU A 114 9.28 20.76 -9.31
C GLU A 114 9.16 20.31 -7.85
N LEU A 115 7.94 20.30 -7.33
CA LEU A 115 7.65 19.81 -5.98
C LEU A 115 7.53 18.29 -5.99
N LEU A 116 8.42 17.63 -5.27
CA LEU A 116 8.52 16.17 -5.20
C LEU A 116 8.29 15.69 -3.77
N ASP A 117 7.85 14.44 -3.63
CA ASP A 117 7.95 13.74 -2.35
C ASP A 117 9.35 13.14 -2.13
N GLY A 118 9.67 12.64 -0.95
CA GLY A 118 10.97 12.03 -0.65
C GLY A 118 11.29 10.76 -1.43
N ALA A 119 10.34 10.18 -2.21
CA ALA A 119 10.58 9.11 -3.17
C ALA A 119 10.90 9.65 -4.58
N GLY A 120 10.71 10.95 -4.79
CA GLY A 120 10.89 11.64 -6.06
C GLY A 120 9.69 11.54 -7.00
N ASN A 121 8.49 11.33 -6.47
CA ASN A 121 7.25 11.45 -7.22
C ASN A 121 6.82 12.92 -7.23
N LYS A 122 6.20 13.36 -8.33
CA LYS A 122 5.75 14.75 -8.47
C LYS A 122 4.43 14.96 -7.73
N ILE A 123 4.35 16.02 -6.95
CA ILE A 123 3.09 16.45 -6.35
C ILE A 123 2.29 17.22 -7.39
N LEU A 124 1.01 16.87 -7.50
CA LEU A 124 0.09 17.50 -8.47
C LEU A 124 -0.75 18.59 -7.79
N ASP A 125 -1.14 19.56 -8.57
CA ASP A 125 -2.07 20.59 -8.17
C ASP A 125 -3.54 20.12 -8.29
N ASN A 126 -4.47 20.99 -7.96
CA ASN A 126 -5.90 20.73 -8.11
C ASN A 126 -6.35 20.54 -9.58
N GLY A 127 -5.53 20.90 -10.55
CA GLY A 127 -5.73 20.66 -11.99
C GLY A 127 -5.03 19.41 -12.50
N LEU A 128 -4.44 18.58 -11.60
CA LEU A 128 -3.66 17.40 -11.93
C LEU A 128 -2.39 17.68 -12.75
N ALA A 129 -1.87 18.91 -12.65
CA ALA A 129 -0.59 19.31 -13.24
C ALA A 129 0.53 19.28 -12.18
N PRO A 130 1.77 18.95 -12.57
CA PRO A 130 2.91 19.01 -11.64
C PRO A 130 3.13 20.43 -11.12
N ILE A 131 3.31 20.58 -9.82
CA ILE A 131 3.57 21.87 -9.18
C ILE A 131 5.03 22.27 -9.42
N VAL A 132 5.23 23.46 -9.98
CA VAL A 132 6.56 24.05 -10.19
C VAL A 132 6.67 25.33 -9.39
N LEU A 133 7.63 25.39 -8.49
CA LEU A 133 7.89 26.53 -7.62
C LEU A 133 9.03 27.37 -8.21
N PRO A 134 8.89 28.69 -8.30
CA PRO A 134 10.03 29.56 -8.60
C PRO A 134 11.01 29.56 -7.41
N ALA A 135 12.21 30.06 -7.60
CA ALA A 135 13.18 30.20 -6.52
C ALA A 135 12.62 31.08 -5.39
N PHE A 136 12.63 30.58 -4.19
CA PHE A 136 12.03 31.21 -3.02
C PHE A 136 13.02 31.34 -1.86
N THR A 137 12.77 32.28 -0.96
CA THR A 137 13.50 32.47 0.30
C THR A 137 12.73 31.83 1.45
N ASP A 138 11.39 31.89 1.39
CA ASP A 138 10.51 31.35 2.42
C ASP A 138 9.30 30.68 1.78
N ILE A 139 8.81 29.62 2.39
CA ILE A 139 7.63 28.85 1.93
C ILE A 139 6.71 28.58 3.10
N ASN A 140 5.41 28.73 2.87
CA ASN A 140 4.39 28.47 3.85
C ASN A 140 3.20 27.77 3.18
N PHE A 141 2.63 26.79 3.86
CA PHE A 141 1.47 26.04 3.40
C PHE A 141 0.27 26.37 4.29
N SER A 142 -0.87 26.69 3.69
CA SER A 142 -2.10 26.85 4.44
C SER A 142 -2.74 25.48 4.75
N PRO A 143 -3.64 25.39 5.75
CA PRO A 143 -4.36 24.15 6.04
C PRO A 143 -5.16 23.61 4.86
N GLU A 144 -5.53 24.44 3.91
CA GLU A 144 -6.26 24.08 2.69
C GLU A 144 -5.33 23.63 1.53
N GLY A 145 -4.00 23.60 1.77
CA GLY A 145 -3.03 23.21 0.74
C GLY A 145 -2.56 24.34 -0.18
N GLN A 146 -2.90 25.60 0.12
CA GLN A 146 -2.40 26.74 -0.64
C GLN A 146 -0.91 26.97 -0.36
N ILE A 147 -0.09 26.97 -1.40
CA ILE A 147 1.34 27.27 -1.31
C ILE A 147 1.56 28.77 -1.42
N ARG A 148 2.20 29.33 -0.42
CA ARG A 148 2.62 30.74 -0.37
C ARG A 148 4.12 30.82 -0.29
N ILE A 149 4.73 31.56 -1.18
CA ILE A 149 6.18 31.73 -1.20
C ILE A 149 6.55 33.21 -1.14
N LYS A 150 7.74 33.46 -0.64
CA LYS A 150 8.45 34.72 -0.82
C LYS A 150 9.55 34.48 -1.84
N ALA A 151 9.41 35.11 -3.02
CA ALA A 151 10.34 34.87 -4.11
C ALA A 151 11.74 35.42 -3.79
N LEU A 152 12.76 34.80 -4.38
CA LEU A 152 14.13 35.28 -4.26
C LEU A 152 14.30 36.63 -4.95
N GLY A 153 14.62 37.66 -4.17
CA GLY A 153 14.75 39.05 -4.66
C GLY A 153 13.58 39.98 -4.32
N ASP A 154 12.53 39.47 -3.71
CA ASP A 154 11.46 40.30 -3.18
C ASP A 154 11.94 41.18 -2.01
N ALA A 155 11.35 42.37 -1.86
CA ALA A 155 11.64 43.26 -0.73
C ALA A 155 11.34 42.54 0.60
N PRO A 156 12.08 42.83 1.70
CA PRO A 156 11.86 42.16 2.99
C PRO A 156 10.42 42.26 3.51
N GLU A 157 9.70 43.30 3.16
CA GLU A 157 8.31 43.57 3.56
C GLU A 157 7.26 43.12 2.49
N ALA A 158 7.67 42.53 1.37
CA ALA A 158 6.73 42.09 0.35
C ALA A 158 5.83 40.97 0.90
N PRO A 159 4.50 41.02 0.63
CA PRO A 159 3.60 39.96 1.07
C PRO A 159 3.89 38.64 0.30
N PRO A 160 3.75 37.48 0.98
CA PRO A 160 3.89 36.19 0.29
C PRO A 160 2.92 36.07 -0.88
N GLN A 161 3.38 35.50 -1.98
CA GLN A 161 2.58 35.26 -3.18
C GLN A 161 2.01 33.85 -3.18
N ASN A 162 0.74 33.72 -3.57
CA ASN A 162 0.13 32.42 -3.80
C ASN A 162 0.63 31.85 -5.16
N VAL A 163 1.16 30.63 -5.14
CA VAL A 163 1.73 30.02 -6.34
C VAL A 163 0.87 28.90 -6.87
N ALA A 164 0.48 27.98 -6.00
CA ALA A 164 -0.28 26.80 -6.39
C ALA A 164 -1.16 26.31 -5.22
N LEU A 165 -2.10 25.44 -5.53
CA LEU A 165 -2.91 24.72 -4.56
C LEU A 165 -2.60 23.22 -4.70
N ILE A 166 -2.11 22.58 -3.63
CA ILE A 166 -1.82 21.14 -3.65
C ILE A 166 -3.11 20.36 -3.89
N GLY A 167 -3.08 19.45 -4.86
CA GLY A 167 -4.18 18.53 -5.09
C GLY A 167 -4.30 17.52 -3.96
N THR A 168 -5.42 17.56 -3.25
CA THR A 168 -5.74 16.61 -2.18
C THR A 168 -6.99 15.82 -2.51
N TYR A 169 -7.03 14.61 -2.03
CA TYR A 169 -8.16 13.71 -2.20
C TYR A 169 -8.51 13.06 -0.87
N GLN A 170 -9.77 13.12 -0.50
CA GLN A 170 -10.33 12.38 0.62
C GLN A 170 -11.36 11.39 0.07
N PRO A 171 -11.22 10.09 0.31
CA PRO A 171 -12.16 9.10 -0.18
C PRO A 171 -13.55 9.29 0.47
N ASP A 172 -14.59 9.23 -0.34
CA ASP A 172 -15.97 9.18 0.13
C ASP A 172 -16.31 7.80 0.69
N GLU A 173 -17.38 7.71 1.48
CA GLU A 173 -17.87 6.43 1.99
C GLU A 173 -18.23 5.48 0.83
N GLY A 174 -17.58 4.31 0.81
CA GLY A 174 -17.81 3.27 -0.20
C GLY A 174 -16.78 3.22 -1.32
N VAL A 175 -15.91 4.20 -1.46
CA VAL A 175 -14.78 4.15 -2.40
C VAL A 175 -13.76 3.12 -1.92
N LYS A 176 -13.44 2.17 -2.78
CA LYS A 176 -12.41 1.18 -2.49
C LYS A 176 -11.06 1.68 -2.96
N LEU A 177 -10.12 1.70 -2.06
CA LEU A 177 -8.73 2.00 -2.35
C LEU A 177 -7.92 0.70 -2.44
N LYS A 178 -7.03 0.63 -3.41
CA LYS A 178 -6.13 -0.50 -3.63
C LYS A 178 -4.70 -0.03 -3.76
N LYS A 179 -3.80 -0.75 -3.11
CA LYS A 179 -2.37 -0.53 -3.28
C LYS A 179 -1.89 -1.36 -4.47
N SER A 180 -1.32 -0.68 -5.44
CA SER A 180 -0.78 -1.30 -6.66
C SER A 180 0.60 -1.91 -6.41
N LEU A 181 1.11 -2.69 -7.37
CA LEU A 181 2.42 -3.34 -7.28
C LEU A 181 3.60 -2.36 -7.14
N ASP A 182 3.41 -1.11 -7.54
CA ASP A 182 4.39 -0.02 -7.39
C ASP A 182 4.38 0.61 -5.98
N GLY A 183 3.54 0.11 -5.06
CA GLY A 183 3.41 0.59 -3.69
C GLY A 183 2.52 1.82 -3.52
N HIS A 184 1.97 2.37 -4.60
CA HIS A 184 1.09 3.53 -4.56
C HIS A 184 -0.39 3.13 -4.45
N ILE A 185 -1.18 4.01 -3.87
CA ILE A 185 -2.62 3.81 -3.65
C ILE A 185 -3.38 4.38 -4.85
N ARG A 186 -4.37 3.63 -5.33
CA ARG A 186 -5.28 4.02 -6.41
C ARG A 186 -6.72 3.70 -6.06
N ILE A 187 -7.65 4.35 -6.72
CA ILE A 187 -9.07 4.03 -6.59
C ILE A 187 -9.33 2.74 -7.38
N GLU A 188 -10.02 1.79 -6.77
CA GLU A 188 -10.49 0.57 -7.41
C GLU A 188 -11.95 0.72 -7.80
N GLU A 189 -12.23 0.67 -9.08
CA GLU A 189 -13.58 0.57 -9.61
C GLU A 189 -13.80 -0.81 -10.22
N ILE A 190 -15.04 -1.27 -10.19
CA ILE A 190 -15.44 -2.52 -10.83
C ILE A 190 -16.23 -2.16 -12.08
N ASP A 191 -15.72 -2.54 -13.25
CA ASP A 191 -16.40 -2.32 -14.51
C ASP A 191 -17.66 -3.22 -14.66
N ALA A 192 -18.41 -3.00 -15.74
CA ALA A 192 -19.64 -3.77 -16.02
C ALA A 192 -19.37 -5.28 -16.22
N ASP A 193 -18.15 -5.66 -16.54
CA ASP A 193 -17.70 -7.05 -16.72
C ASP A 193 -17.18 -7.70 -15.44
N GLY A 194 -17.16 -6.95 -14.32
CA GLY A 194 -16.71 -7.40 -13.01
C GLY A 194 -15.19 -7.39 -12.83
N ASN A 195 -14.44 -6.72 -13.71
CA ASN A 195 -13.00 -6.58 -13.56
C ASN A 195 -12.65 -5.32 -12.73
N SER A 196 -11.58 -5.41 -11.94
CA SER A 196 -11.02 -4.28 -11.22
C SER A 196 -10.26 -3.38 -12.20
N VAL A 197 -10.71 -2.13 -12.33
CA VAL A 197 -10.08 -1.08 -13.13
C VAL A 197 -9.66 0.08 -12.22
N GLU A 198 -8.72 0.89 -12.69
CA GLU A 198 -8.32 2.10 -11.97
C GLU A 198 -9.39 3.17 -12.16
N GLY A 199 -9.97 3.65 -11.03
CA GLY A 199 -10.94 4.73 -11.02
C GLY A 199 -10.26 6.08 -11.22
N GLU A 200 -11.04 7.07 -11.66
CA GLU A 200 -10.57 8.44 -11.85
C GLU A 200 -10.41 9.16 -10.50
N ILE A 201 -9.26 9.80 -10.30
CA ILE A 201 -8.99 10.60 -9.11
C ILE A 201 -9.39 12.05 -9.39
N VAL A 202 -10.45 12.51 -8.71
CA VAL A 202 -10.91 13.91 -8.80
C VAL A 202 -10.57 14.62 -7.49
N PRO A 203 -9.72 15.67 -7.52
CA PRO A 203 -9.38 16.44 -6.33
C PRO A 203 -10.62 17.03 -5.65
N ASN A 204 -10.77 16.89 -4.34
CA ASN A 204 -11.93 17.38 -3.62
C ASN A 204 -11.62 18.41 -2.50
N GLN A 205 -10.35 18.62 -2.16
CA GLN A 205 -9.88 19.64 -1.20
C GLN A 205 -10.59 19.61 0.17
N LEU A 206 -11.09 18.43 0.59
CA LEU A 206 -11.79 18.27 1.87
C LEU A 206 -10.82 18.04 3.04
N SER A 207 -9.55 17.79 2.76
CA SER A 207 -8.55 17.41 3.75
C SER A 207 -7.83 18.63 4.31
N GLU A 208 -7.61 18.65 5.64
CA GLU A 208 -6.80 19.67 6.32
C GLU A 208 -5.35 19.21 6.44
N LEU A 209 -4.41 20.09 6.08
CA LEU A 209 -2.97 19.88 6.17
C LEU A 209 -2.39 20.53 7.43
N LEU A 210 -1.43 19.83 8.03
CA LEU A 210 -0.60 20.31 9.13
C LEU A 210 0.82 20.52 8.61
N THR A 211 1.34 21.72 8.75
CA THR A 211 2.72 22.09 8.37
C THR A 211 3.70 21.83 9.51
N GLY A 212 4.89 21.32 9.22
CA GLY A 212 5.89 20.97 10.20
C GLY A 212 5.66 19.64 10.91
N PHE A 213 4.82 18.80 10.34
CA PHE A 213 4.52 17.46 10.82
C PHE A 213 4.71 16.43 9.72
N LEU A 214 5.13 15.23 10.12
CA LEU A 214 5.13 14.04 9.27
C LEU A 214 4.31 12.92 9.91
N GLU A 215 3.54 12.22 9.10
CA GLU A 215 2.92 10.98 9.50
C GLU A 215 3.94 9.85 9.36
N LYS A 216 4.24 9.14 10.45
CA LYS A 216 5.06 7.93 10.41
C LYS A 216 4.31 6.76 9.78
N SER A 217 5.07 5.74 9.39
CA SER A 217 4.47 4.44 9.03
C SER A 217 3.57 3.93 10.16
N ASN A 218 2.44 3.32 9.80
CA ASN A 218 1.55 2.65 10.77
C ASN A 218 1.96 1.19 11.04
N VAL A 219 3.14 0.79 10.56
CA VAL A 219 3.70 -0.56 10.76
C VAL A 219 4.28 -0.71 12.16
N ASN A 220 3.92 -1.80 12.85
CA ASN A 220 4.53 -2.19 14.11
C ASN A 220 5.66 -3.21 13.87
N ALA A 221 6.91 -2.82 14.11
CA ALA A 221 8.08 -3.67 13.89
C ALA A 221 8.03 -4.99 14.66
N VAL A 222 7.61 -4.94 15.91
CA VAL A 222 7.59 -6.12 16.78
C VAL A 222 6.56 -7.13 16.29
N GLU A 223 5.39 -6.64 15.89
CA GLU A 223 4.32 -7.46 15.34
C GLU A 223 4.76 -8.13 14.03
N GLU A 224 5.37 -7.37 13.10
CA GLU A 224 5.86 -7.91 11.84
C GLU A 224 6.99 -8.94 12.02
N MET A 225 7.87 -8.75 13.02
CA MET A 225 8.88 -9.75 13.36
C MET A 225 8.26 -11.05 13.89
N VAL A 226 7.24 -10.96 14.75
CA VAL A 226 6.51 -12.13 15.26
C VAL A 226 5.79 -12.83 14.11
N ASN A 227 5.12 -12.09 13.23
CA ASN A 227 4.46 -12.62 12.03
C ASN A 227 5.45 -13.36 11.12
N THR A 228 6.66 -12.81 10.92
CA THR A 228 7.73 -13.46 10.15
C THR A 228 8.12 -14.81 10.74
N LEU A 229 8.33 -14.88 12.06
CA LEU A 229 8.67 -16.12 12.76
C LEU A 229 7.55 -17.17 12.67
N ASP A 230 6.30 -16.73 12.80
CA ASP A 230 5.14 -17.62 12.64
C ASP A 230 5.00 -18.16 11.22
N GLN A 231 5.23 -17.32 10.23
CA GLN A 231 5.22 -17.72 8.82
C GLN A 231 6.34 -18.73 8.52
N GLN A 232 7.55 -18.53 9.05
CA GLN A 232 8.64 -19.50 8.91
C GLN A 232 8.29 -20.87 9.52
N ARG A 233 7.72 -20.89 10.73
CA ARG A 233 7.27 -22.15 11.35
C ARG A 233 6.18 -22.85 10.54
N LYS A 234 5.20 -22.08 10.05
CA LYS A 234 4.15 -22.61 9.17
C LYS A 234 4.73 -23.18 7.87
N PHE A 235 5.69 -22.48 7.26
CA PHE A 235 6.39 -22.94 6.07
C PHE A 235 7.09 -24.29 6.30
N GLU A 236 7.86 -24.44 7.39
CA GLU A 236 8.51 -25.70 7.75
C GLU A 236 7.51 -26.83 7.96
N MET A 237 6.38 -26.56 8.63
CA MET A 237 5.32 -27.55 8.82
C MET A 237 4.73 -28.03 7.49
N HIS A 238 4.46 -27.12 6.56
CA HIS A 238 3.91 -27.50 5.27
C HIS A 238 4.90 -28.28 4.41
N ILE A 239 6.20 -28.00 4.48
CA ILE A 239 7.23 -28.81 3.83
C ILE A 239 7.24 -30.22 4.41
N LYS A 240 7.20 -30.39 5.74
CA LYS A 240 7.11 -31.71 6.37
C LYS A 240 5.84 -32.47 5.98
N MET A 241 4.71 -31.75 5.83
CA MET A 241 3.47 -32.38 5.34
C MET A 241 3.60 -32.90 3.89
N ILE A 242 4.30 -32.19 3.03
CA ILE A 242 4.54 -32.64 1.64
C ILE A 242 5.45 -33.88 1.66
N GLN A 243 6.53 -33.88 2.44
CA GLN A 243 7.43 -35.04 2.60
C GLN A 243 6.69 -36.26 3.14
N LEU A 244 5.84 -36.07 4.16
CA LEU A 244 5.01 -37.16 4.70
C LEU A 244 4.02 -37.70 3.66
N ALA A 245 3.44 -36.83 2.83
CA ALA A 245 2.55 -37.27 1.74
C ALA A 245 3.30 -38.11 0.71
N GLU A 246 4.54 -37.75 0.37
CA GLU A 246 5.40 -38.51 -0.54
C GLU A 246 5.76 -39.88 0.04
N GLU A 247 6.17 -39.95 1.31
CA GLU A 247 6.47 -41.22 2.02
C GLU A 247 5.24 -42.15 2.05
N LEU A 248 4.05 -41.60 2.29
CA LEU A 248 2.80 -42.38 2.27
C LEU A 248 2.45 -42.89 0.87
N ASP A 249 2.74 -42.13 -0.18
CA ASP A 249 2.54 -42.54 -1.56
C ASP A 249 3.51 -43.66 -1.95
N GLU A 250 4.80 -43.56 -1.56
CA GLU A 250 5.78 -44.62 -1.79
C GLU A 250 5.42 -45.92 -1.03
N ALA A 251 5.02 -45.79 0.24
CA ALA A 251 4.56 -46.91 1.02
C ALA A 251 3.34 -47.60 0.39
N GLY A 252 2.35 -46.78 -0.04
CA GLY A 252 1.17 -47.28 -0.75
C GLY A 252 1.51 -47.98 -2.07
N ALA A 253 2.42 -47.42 -2.87
CA ALA A 253 2.89 -48.02 -4.11
C ALA A 253 3.66 -49.33 -3.86
N SER A 254 4.45 -49.42 -2.79
CA SER A 254 5.18 -50.64 -2.42
C SER A 254 4.24 -51.77 -2.05
N LEU A 255 3.16 -51.47 -1.31
CA LEU A 255 2.12 -52.47 -0.95
C LEU A 255 1.38 -53.01 -2.16
N MET A 256 1.13 -52.12 -3.20
CA MET A 256 0.48 -52.58 -4.44
C MET A 256 1.42 -53.37 -5.34
N ARG A 257 2.74 -53.22 -5.21
CA ARG A 257 3.74 -53.99 -5.97
C ARG A 257 4.09 -55.34 -5.34
N SER A 258 3.65 -55.63 -4.15
CA SER A 258 3.86 -56.94 -3.50
C SER A 258 3.14 -57.99 -4.33
N PRO A 259 3.84 -58.94 -4.97
CA PRO A 259 3.20 -59.96 -5.75
C PRO A 259 2.36 -60.83 -4.79
N GLY A 260 1.05 -60.89 -5.08
CA GLY A 260 0.17 -61.78 -4.37
C GLY A 260 0.74 -63.18 -4.39
N MET A 261 0.89 -63.78 -3.16
CA MET A 261 1.07 -65.20 -3.01
C MET A 261 -0.14 -65.95 -3.56
#